data_560b127230958cb86ddad40d1a70dccc
#
_entry.id   560b127230958cb86ddad40d1a70dccc
#
_cell.length_a   1.000
_cell.length_b   1.000
_cell.length_c   1.000
_cell.angle_alpha   90.00
_cell.angle_beta   90.00
_cell.angle_gamma   90.00
#
_symmetry.space_group_name_H-M   'P 1'
#
loop_
_entity.id
_entity.type
_entity.pdbx_description
1 polymer ?
#
loop_
_entity_poly.entity_id
_entity_poly.type
_entity_poly.pdbx_seq_one_letter_code
_entity_poly.pdbx_strand_id
1 'polypeptide(L)'
;LAQFKIDEHETMDSFHEKIMKVIHVTKSDTEKDTSTGAMDIVSKLPQWVIVLVAKFVLWLDKRGWAPQSLIGSDPNHAAIFLSNLGSIGLEVGYHHLVNWGTNSCFIVLGKKHMKMIHNADGSQELKEVVPLGITLDERIADGYYYSGTVALVKTLLENPELLDMPANTPVEYSIKR
;
A
#
# COMPACT_ATOMS: atom_id res chain seq x y z
N LEU A 1 -1.31 -11.38 -4.67
CA LEU A 1 -1.06 -9.93 -4.63
C LEU A 1 -1.67 -9.30 -5.88
N ALA A 2 -2.28 -8.15 -5.73
CA ALA A 2 -2.94 -7.45 -6.82
C ALA A 2 -2.39 -6.03 -6.93
N GLN A 3 -2.06 -5.61 -8.15
CA GLN A 3 -1.57 -4.28 -8.45
C GLN A 3 -2.55 -3.58 -9.40
N PHE A 4 -2.85 -2.32 -9.14
CA PHE A 4 -3.68 -1.49 -10.01
C PHE A 4 -3.23 -0.03 -9.96
N LYS A 5 -3.51 0.70 -11.02
CA LYS A 5 -3.25 2.13 -11.10
C LYS A 5 -4.49 2.91 -10.67
N ILE A 6 -4.27 3.96 -9.89
CA ILE A 6 -5.28 4.95 -9.53
C ILE A 6 -5.11 6.12 -10.50
N ASP A 7 -6.23 6.59 -11.07
CA ASP A 7 -6.28 7.76 -11.94
C ASP A 7 -6.52 9.04 -11.10
N GLU A 8 -6.09 10.19 -11.61
CA GLU A 8 -6.32 11.49 -10.96
C GLU A 8 -7.80 11.87 -10.83
N HIS A 9 -8.64 11.34 -11.71
CA HIS A 9 -10.09 11.57 -11.71
C HIS A 9 -10.87 10.44 -11.03
N GLU A 10 -10.18 9.50 -10.36
CA GLU A 10 -10.83 8.39 -9.68
C GLU A 10 -11.72 8.89 -8.55
N THR A 11 -12.91 8.30 -8.43
CA THR A 11 -13.82 8.48 -7.30
C THR A 11 -13.76 7.25 -6.40
N MET A 12 -14.27 7.36 -5.18
CA MET A 12 -14.31 6.22 -4.24
C MET A 12 -15.09 5.03 -4.82
N ASP A 13 -16.19 5.28 -5.53
CA ASP A 13 -17.00 4.22 -6.14
C ASP A 13 -16.26 3.48 -7.24
N SER A 14 -15.59 4.22 -8.16
CA SER A 14 -14.82 3.61 -9.23
C SER A 14 -13.61 2.83 -8.69
N PHE A 15 -12.99 3.34 -7.64
CA PHE A 15 -11.90 2.67 -6.93
C PHE A 15 -12.38 1.39 -6.23
N HIS A 16 -13.55 1.44 -5.57
CA HIS A 16 -14.17 0.27 -4.96
C HIS A 16 -14.46 -0.83 -5.99
N GLU A 17 -15.03 -0.49 -7.13
CA GLU A 17 -15.28 -1.44 -8.21
C GLU A 17 -14.00 -2.11 -8.73
N LYS A 18 -12.92 -1.33 -8.90
CA LYS A 18 -11.60 -1.85 -9.30
C LYS A 18 -11.07 -2.86 -8.27
N ILE A 19 -11.09 -2.50 -6.99
CA ILE A 19 -10.66 -3.40 -5.91
C ILE A 19 -11.48 -4.69 -5.91
N MET A 20 -12.81 -4.59 -6.00
CA MET A 20 -13.68 -5.76 -5.97
C MET A 20 -13.43 -6.69 -7.15
N LYS A 21 -13.23 -6.17 -8.36
CA LYS A 21 -12.84 -6.98 -9.53
C LYS A 21 -11.55 -7.74 -9.28
N VAL A 22 -10.54 -7.07 -8.76
CA VAL A 22 -9.24 -7.69 -8.46
C VAL A 22 -9.35 -8.75 -7.37
N ILE A 23 -10.10 -8.50 -6.30
CA ILE A 23 -10.34 -9.48 -5.23
C ILE A 23 -11.06 -10.72 -5.79
N HIS A 24 -12.07 -10.54 -6.64
CA HIS A 24 -12.79 -11.66 -7.27
C HIS A 24 -11.88 -12.51 -8.15
N VAL A 25 -11.05 -11.89 -8.99
CA VAL A 25 -10.09 -12.59 -9.84
C VAL A 25 -9.07 -13.34 -8.99
N THR A 26 -8.52 -12.72 -7.96
CA THR A 26 -7.52 -13.34 -7.07
C THR A 26 -8.10 -14.52 -6.26
N LYS A 27 -9.38 -14.46 -5.89
CA LYS A 27 -10.05 -15.56 -5.15
C LYS A 27 -10.50 -16.71 -6.04
N SER A 28 -10.68 -16.49 -7.33
CA SER A 28 -11.19 -17.50 -8.27
C SER A 28 -10.10 -18.35 -8.83
N ASP A 29 -9.06 -18.76 -8.21
CA ASP A 29 -7.97 -19.70 -8.59
C ASP A 29 -7.71 -19.93 -10.12
N THR A 30 -8.31 -19.09 -10.96
CA THR A 30 -8.38 -19.27 -12.42
C THR A 30 -7.16 -18.65 -13.13
N GLU A 31 -6.45 -17.73 -12.50
CA GLU A 31 -5.19 -17.21 -13.02
C GLU A 31 -4.03 -17.76 -12.18
N LYS A 32 -3.24 -18.65 -12.78
CA LYS A 32 -1.90 -18.95 -12.29
C LYS A 32 -1.13 -17.62 -12.27
N ASP A 33 -0.77 -17.20 -11.07
CA ASP A 33 0.06 -16.03 -10.85
C ASP A 33 1.28 -16.11 -11.78
N THR A 34 1.43 -15.14 -12.67
CA THR A 34 2.52 -15.11 -13.69
C THR A 34 3.89 -15.15 -13.00
N SER A 35 3.97 -14.71 -11.75
CA SER A 35 5.16 -14.80 -10.91
C SER A 35 5.52 -16.25 -10.57
N THR A 36 4.53 -17.13 -10.40
CA THR A 36 4.77 -18.56 -10.11
C THR A 36 5.41 -19.29 -11.30
N GLY A 37 4.99 -18.98 -12.53
CA GLY A 37 5.58 -19.56 -13.75
C GLY A 37 7.04 -19.14 -13.96
N ALA A 38 7.37 -17.87 -13.69
CA ALA A 38 8.74 -17.37 -13.76
C ALA A 38 9.64 -17.99 -12.66
N MET A 39 9.12 -18.17 -11.44
CA MET A 39 9.82 -18.85 -10.34
C MET A 39 10.15 -20.30 -10.65
N ASP A 40 9.24 -21.03 -11.31
CA ASP A 40 9.47 -22.44 -11.70
C ASP A 40 10.61 -22.60 -12.72
N ILE A 41 10.78 -21.62 -13.62
CA ILE A 41 11.89 -21.61 -14.58
C ILE A 41 13.19 -21.26 -13.85
N VAL A 42 13.17 -20.24 -13.00
CA VAL A 42 14.34 -19.78 -12.23
C VAL A 42 14.85 -20.86 -11.27
N SER A 43 13.94 -21.63 -10.64
CA SER A 43 14.32 -22.69 -9.70
C SER A 43 15.12 -23.85 -10.32
N LYS A 44 15.07 -24.02 -11.66
CA LYS A 44 15.81 -25.04 -12.40
C LYS A 44 17.22 -24.60 -12.80
N LEU A 45 17.56 -23.34 -12.62
CA LEU A 45 18.87 -22.79 -12.97
C LEU A 45 19.90 -23.05 -11.86
N PRO A 46 21.19 -23.22 -12.18
CA PRO A 46 22.24 -23.24 -11.19
C PRO A 46 22.28 -21.96 -10.36
N GLN A 47 22.56 -22.07 -9.07
CA GLN A 47 22.51 -20.93 -8.12
C GLN A 47 23.35 -19.73 -8.57
N TRP A 48 24.54 -19.97 -9.15
CA TRP A 48 25.40 -18.90 -9.62
C TRP A 48 24.79 -18.09 -10.77
N VAL A 49 24.00 -18.74 -11.66
CA VAL A 49 23.25 -18.08 -12.75
C VAL A 49 22.15 -17.22 -12.14
N ILE A 50 21.39 -17.76 -11.16
CA ILE A 50 20.33 -17.01 -10.48
C ILE A 50 20.88 -15.74 -9.84
N VAL A 51 22.01 -15.85 -9.14
CA VAL A 51 22.66 -14.70 -8.50
C VAL A 51 23.13 -13.66 -9.51
N LEU A 52 23.67 -14.10 -10.66
CA LEU A 52 24.14 -13.19 -11.71
C LEU A 52 22.97 -12.45 -12.37
N VAL A 53 21.89 -13.15 -12.69
CA VAL A 53 20.67 -12.58 -13.27
C VAL A 53 20.02 -11.60 -12.27
N ALA A 54 19.89 -12.01 -11.00
CA ALA A 54 19.34 -11.12 -9.97
C ALA A 54 20.14 -9.84 -9.79
N LYS A 55 21.49 -9.92 -9.76
CA LYS A 55 22.37 -8.75 -9.69
C LYS A 55 22.20 -7.85 -10.91
N PHE A 56 22.05 -8.43 -12.10
CA PHE A 56 21.87 -7.67 -13.33
C PHE A 56 20.50 -6.96 -13.33
N VAL A 57 19.42 -7.65 -12.94
CA VAL A 57 18.08 -7.05 -12.84
C VAL A 57 18.07 -5.91 -11.82
N LEU A 58 18.64 -6.11 -10.62
CA LEU A 58 18.75 -5.06 -9.62
C LEU A 58 19.63 -3.88 -10.08
N TRP A 59 20.63 -4.13 -10.91
CA TRP A 59 21.46 -3.08 -11.50
C TRP A 59 20.65 -2.26 -12.53
N LEU A 60 19.82 -2.91 -13.36
CA LEU A 60 18.90 -2.24 -14.29
C LEU A 60 17.85 -1.41 -13.53
N ASP A 61 17.26 -1.99 -12.47
CA ASP A 61 16.26 -1.35 -11.63
C ASP A 61 16.79 -0.05 -11.00
N LYS A 62 17.98 -0.11 -10.41
CA LYS A 62 18.66 1.07 -9.83
C LYS A 62 18.92 2.21 -10.83
N ARG A 63 18.92 1.93 -12.12
CA ARG A 63 19.09 2.91 -13.20
C ARG A 63 17.78 3.33 -13.85
N GLY A 64 16.66 2.75 -13.42
CA GLY A 64 15.35 2.98 -14.05
C GLY A 64 15.24 2.36 -15.44
N TRP A 65 16.10 1.39 -15.78
CA TRP A 65 16.15 0.72 -17.10
C TRP A 65 15.48 -0.65 -17.09
N ALA A 66 14.90 -1.06 -15.96
CA ALA A 66 14.21 -2.34 -15.87
C ALA A 66 12.99 -2.36 -16.83
N PRO A 67 12.86 -3.38 -17.70
CA PRO A 67 11.74 -3.49 -18.62
C PRO A 67 10.41 -3.59 -17.87
N GLN A 68 9.39 -2.89 -18.37
CA GLN A 68 8.04 -2.90 -17.78
C GLN A 68 7.44 -4.32 -17.70
N SER A 69 7.80 -5.19 -18.64
CA SER A 69 7.39 -6.61 -18.62
C SER A 69 7.94 -7.39 -17.41
N LEU A 70 9.07 -6.94 -16.86
CA LEU A 70 9.72 -7.58 -15.72
C LEU A 70 9.22 -7.00 -14.38
N ILE A 71 9.04 -5.67 -14.32
CA ILE A 71 8.67 -4.96 -13.10
C ILE A 71 7.15 -4.79 -12.93
N GLY A 72 6.38 -4.90 -14.01
CA GLY A 72 4.94 -4.61 -14.01
C GLY A 72 4.08 -5.56 -13.17
N SER A 73 4.60 -6.74 -12.85
CA SER A 73 3.95 -7.71 -11.94
C SER A 73 4.55 -7.72 -10.54
N ASP A 74 5.66 -7.00 -10.31
CA ASP A 74 6.29 -6.94 -8.98
C ASP A 74 5.59 -5.87 -8.12
N PRO A 75 4.92 -6.25 -7.02
CA PRO A 75 4.21 -5.33 -6.14
C PRO A 75 5.13 -4.28 -5.50
N ASN A 76 6.45 -4.53 -5.43
CA ASN A 76 7.41 -3.56 -4.90
C ASN A 76 7.62 -2.34 -5.83
N HIS A 77 7.11 -2.39 -7.05
CA HIS A 77 7.08 -1.25 -7.98
C HIS A 77 5.77 -0.43 -7.89
N ALA A 78 4.88 -0.74 -6.93
CA ALA A 78 3.78 0.15 -6.57
C ALA A 78 4.26 1.22 -5.58
N ALA A 79 3.80 2.47 -5.71
CA ALA A 79 4.17 3.55 -4.79
C ALA A 79 3.66 3.29 -3.36
N ILE A 80 2.47 2.71 -3.24
CA ILE A 80 1.83 2.38 -1.96
C ILE A 80 1.53 0.88 -1.92
N PHE A 81 1.90 0.23 -0.83
CA PHE A 81 1.54 -1.15 -0.53
C PHE A 81 0.53 -1.17 0.62
N LEU A 82 -0.62 -1.83 0.40
CA LEU A 82 -1.66 -1.99 1.42
C LEU A 82 -1.79 -3.45 1.81
N SER A 83 -1.68 -3.75 3.10
CA SER A 83 -1.86 -5.08 3.67
C SER A 83 -2.98 -5.08 4.70
N ASN A 84 -3.91 -6.02 4.60
CA ASN A 84 -5.00 -6.19 5.57
C ASN A 84 -4.74 -7.41 6.46
N LEU A 85 -3.98 -7.23 7.53
CA LEU A 85 -3.72 -8.26 8.54
C LEU A 85 -4.93 -8.52 9.44
N GLY A 86 -5.83 -7.53 9.57
CA GLY A 86 -7.07 -7.69 10.33
C GLY A 86 -7.99 -8.76 9.77
N SER A 87 -7.93 -9.02 8.45
CA SER A 87 -8.72 -10.07 7.80
C SER A 87 -8.33 -11.50 8.24
N ILE A 88 -7.13 -11.67 8.75
CA ILE A 88 -6.60 -12.94 9.31
C ILE A 88 -6.46 -12.89 10.83
N GLY A 89 -7.04 -11.86 11.47
CA GLY A 89 -7.10 -11.74 12.92
C GLY A 89 -5.85 -11.19 13.60
N LEU A 90 -4.88 -10.68 12.83
CA LEU A 90 -3.63 -10.12 13.36
C LEU A 90 -3.75 -8.62 13.65
N GLU A 91 -2.98 -8.16 14.62
CA GLU A 91 -2.82 -6.75 14.93
C GLU A 91 -1.85 -6.09 13.93
N VAL A 92 -1.66 -4.77 14.07
CA VAL A 92 -0.71 -4.02 13.26
C VAL A 92 0.71 -4.49 13.55
N GLY A 93 1.41 -4.95 12.50
CA GLY A 93 2.82 -5.28 12.55
C GLY A 93 3.68 -4.14 11.98
N TYR A 94 4.94 -4.08 12.40
CA TYR A 94 5.93 -3.20 11.78
C TYR A 94 6.49 -3.86 10.53
N HIS A 95 6.48 -3.13 9.43
CA HIS A 95 7.09 -3.54 8.18
C HIS A 95 8.26 -2.60 7.82
N HIS A 96 9.30 -3.15 7.25
CA HIS A 96 10.35 -2.35 6.62
C HIS A 96 10.16 -2.35 5.11
N LEU A 97 10.56 -1.27 4.48
CA LEU A 97 10.54 -1.15 3.03
C LEU A 97 11.71 -1.93 2.41
N VAL A 98 11.49 -2.48 1.23
CA VAL A 98 12.55 -3.19 0.50
C VAL A 98 13.51 -2.22 -0.17
N ASN A 99 14.73 -2.70 -0.49
CA ASN A 99 15.78 -1.87 -1.10
C ASN A 99 15.75 -1.85 -2.63
N TRP A 100 14.67 -2.34 -3.23
CA TRP A 100 14.44 -2.31 -4.69
C TRP A 100 13.01 -1.88 -5.00
N GLY A 101 12.76 -1.52 -6.26
CA GLY A 101 11.45 -1.02 -6.67
C GLY A 101 11.21 0.42 -6.27
N THR A 102 9.94 0.82 -6.26
CA THR A 102 9.49 2.20 -6.03
C THR A 102 8.57 2.34 -4.83
N ASN A 103 8.40 1.28 -4.02
CA ASN A 103 7.52 1.31 -2.86
C ASN A 103 8.07 2.28 -1.80
N SER A 104 7.31 3.33 -1.52
CA SER A 104 7.68 4.40 -0.57
C SER A 104 6.74 4.49 0.64
N CYS A 105 5.61 3.82 0.57
CA CYS A 105 4.63 3.83 1.64
C CYS A 105 4.04 2.42 1.83
N PHE A 106 4.12 1.90 3.05
CA PHE A 106 3.51 0.62 3.41
C PHE A 106 2.45 0.86 4.48
N ILE A 107 1.20 0.52 4.19
CA ILE A 107 0.06 0.69 5.09
C ILE A 107 -0.44 -0.68 5.52
N VAL A 108 -0.59 -0.87 6.82
CA VAL A 108 -1.13 -2.10 7.42
C VAL A 108 -2.42 -1.79 8.14
N LEU A 109 -3.48 -2.50 7.78
CA LEU A 109 -4.75 -2.52 8.51
C LEU A 109 -4.70 -3.65 9.53
N GLY A 110 -4.83 -3.33 10.80
CA GLY A 110 -4.89 -4.32 11.87
C GLY A 110 -6.31 -4.76 12.19
N LYS A 111 -6.43 -5.73 13.11
CA LYS A 111 -7.71 -6.25 13.58
C LYS A 111 -8.53 -5.18 14.30
N LYS A 112 -9.81 -5.11 14.01
CA LYS A 112 -10.77 -4.28 14.74
C LYS A 112 -10.85 -4.71 16.22
N HIS A 113 -10.84 -3.72 17.09
CA HIS A 113 -11.01 -3.95 18.53
C HIS A 113 -11.71 -2.78 19.20
N MET A 114 -12.27 -3.03 20.38
CA MET A 114 -12.89 -1.98 21.20
C MET A 114 -11.80 -1.20 21.95
N LYS A 115 -11.84 0.13 21.86
CA LYS A 115 -10.93 1.03 22.57
C LYS A 115 -11.70 2.11 23.31
N MET A 116 -11.28 2.37 24.55
CA MET A 116 -11.78 3.50 25.33
C MET A 116 -11.21 4.80 24.76
N ILE A 117 -12.07 5.69 24.33
CA ILE A 117 -11.70 7.02 23.83
C ILE A 117 -12.02 8.04 24.92
N HIS A 118 -11.04 8.90 25.19
CA HIS A 118 -11.18 10.02 26.09
C HIS A 118 -11.46 11.28 25.28
N ASN A 119 -12.63 11.87 25.46
CA ASN A 119 -13.03 13.09 24.77
C ASN A 119 -12.46 14.33 25.49
N ALA A 120 -12.42 15.47 24.79
CA ALA A 120 -11.90 16.72 25.32
C ALA A 120 -12.71 17.29 26.50
N ASP A 121 -13.98 16.90 26.64
CA ASP A 121 -14.88 17.25 27.73
C ASP A 121 -14.70 16.39 28.98
N GLY A 122 -13.75 15.42 28.96
CA GLY A 122 -13.49 14.47 30.03
C GLY A 122 -14.38 13.23 30.03
N SER A 123 -15.34 13.14 29.09
CA SER A 123 -16.15 11.93 28.93
C SER A 123 -15.34 10.77 28.33
N GLN A 124 -15.81 9.55 28.58
CA GLN A 124 -15.19 8.34 28.05
C GLN A 124 -16.24 7.54 27.31
N GLU A 125 -15.87 7.05 26.13
CA GLU A 125 -16.73 6.19 25.34
C GLU A 125 -15.96 5.00 24.77
N LEU A 126 -16.63 3.86 24.67
CA LEU A 126 -16.06 2.65 24.08
C LEU A 126 -16.40 2.63 22.60
N LYS A 127 -15.37 2.74 21.72
CA LYS A 127 -15.55 2.72 20.27
C LYS A 127 -14.83 1.55 19.62
N GLU A 128 -15.42 1.02 18.56
CA GLU A 128 -14.72 0.09 17.68
C GLU A 128 -13.71 0.87 16.81
N VAL A 129 -12.46 0.46 16.85
CA VAL A 129 -11.37 1.10 16.11
C VAL A 129 -10.63 0.09 15.24
N VAL A 130 -10.08 0.58 14.13
CA VAL A 130 -9.15 -0.15 13.25
C VAL A 130 -7.79 0.53 13.36
N PRO A 131 -6.77 -0.14 13.90
CA PRO A 131 -5.42 0.41 13.95
C PRO A 131 -4.80 0.42 12.55
N LEU A 132 -4.12 1.52 12.22
CA LEU A 132 -3.34 1.69 11.00
C LEU A 132 -1.87 1.79 11.36
N GLY A 133 -1.03 0.94 10.76
CA GLY A 133 0.41 1.06 10.78
C GLY A 133 0.89 1.65 9.45
N ILE A 134 1.64 2.73 9.49
CA ILE A 134 2.16 3.38 8.29
C ILE A 134 3.68 3.44 8.38
N THR A 135 4.37 2.88 7.39
CA THR A 135 5.81 2.98 7.22
C THR A 135 6.09 3.81 5.98
N LEU A 136 6.90 4.83 6.12
CA LEU A 136 7.22 5.80 5.07
C LEU A 136 8.72 5.83 4.80
N ASP A 137 9.11 6.11 3.56
CA ASP A 137 10.50 6.24 3.15
C ASP A 137 11.01 7.66 3.34
N GLU A 138 11.76 7.90 4.42
CA GLU A 138 12.33 9.21 4.72
C GLU A 138 13.41 9.68 3.72
N ARG A 139 13.86 8.82 2.82
CA ARG A 139 14.75 9.23 1.71
C ARG A 139 14.04 10.10 0.68
N ILE A 140 12.69 10.04 0.63
CA ILE A 140 11.86 10.79 -0.31
C ILE A 140 11.39 12.10 0.31
N ALA A 141 10.96 12.06 1.57
CA ALA A 141 10.45 13.21 2.29
C ALA A 141 10.62 13.01 3.80
N ASP A 142 10.88 14.07 4.53
CA ASP A 142 11.06 14.04 5.97
C ASP A 142 9.74 13.97 6.75
N GLY A 143 9.84 13.79 8.06
CA GLY A 143 8.69 13.72 8.95
C GLY A 143 7.81 14.98 8.95
N TYR A 144 8.39 16.15 8.64
CA TYR A 144 7.62 17.39 8.53
C TYR A 144 6.68 17.35 7.32
N TYR A 145 7.17 16.91 6.17
CA TYR A 145 6.36 16.73 4.96
C TYR A 145 5.26 15.69 5.18
N TYR A 146 5.61 14.55 5.78
CA TYR A 146 4.62 13.50 6.07
C TYR A 146 3.59 13.90 7.11
N SER A 147 3.89 14.84 8.01
CA SER A 147 2.89 15.37 8.95
C SER A 147 1.71 16.03 8.23
N GLY A 148 1.97 16.72 7.11
CA GLY A 148 0.93 17.25 6.23
C GLY A 148 0.06 16.14 5.62
N THR A 149 0.70 15.10 5.10
CA THR A 149 -0.03 13.94 4.54
C THR A 149 -0.91 13.26 5.60
N VAL A 150 -0.40 13.06 6.81
CA VAL A 150 -1.17 12.47 7.91
C VAL A 150 -2.36 13.39 8.31
N ALA A 151 -2.15 14.71 8.34
CA ALA A 151 -3.23 15.66 8.62
C ALA A 151 -4.32 15.61 7.54
N LEU A 152 -3.93 15.54 6.26
CA LEU A 152 -4.88 15.38 5.15
C LEU A 152 -5.68 14.06 5.28
N VAL A 153 -4.99 12.93 5.49
CA VAL A 153 -5.67 11.63 5.68
C VAL A 153 -6.64 11.68 6.84
N LYS A 154 -6.26 12.32 7.96
CA LYS A 154 -7.15 12.50 9.10
C LYS A 154 -8.37 13.34 8.75
N THR A 155 -8.19 14.45 8.04
CA THR A 155 -9.29 15.31 7.58
C THR A 155 -10.28 14.53 6.70
N LEU A 156 -9.78 13.71 5.77
CA LEU A 156 -10.61 12.87 4.89
C LEU A 156 -11.37 11.80 5.67
N LEU A 157 -10.76 11.18 6.68
CA LEU A 157 -11.43 10.18 7.53
C LEU A 157 -12.48 10.80 8.47
N GLU A 158 -12.27 12.04 8.91
CA GLU A 158 -13.23 12.80 9.73
C GLU A 158 -14.39 13.38 8.90
N ASN A 159 -14.21 13.55 7.58
CA ASN A 159 -15.19 14.11 6.64
C ASN A 159 -15.30 13.21 5.40
N PRO A 160 -15.90 12.02 5.54
CA PRO A 160 -15.90 11.02 4.48
C PRO A 160 -16.62 11.46 3.19
N GLU A 161 -17.50 12.46 3.25
CA GLU A 161 -18.14 13.09 2.08
C GLU A 161 -17.14 13.73 1.10
N LEU A 162 -15.95 14.11 1.59
CA LEU A 162 -14.89 14.61 0.72
C LEU A 162 -14.31 13.53 -0.22
N LEU A 163 -14.49 12.26 0.12
CA LEU A 163 -14.04 11.12 -0.68
C LEU A 163 -14.95 10.83 -1.88
N ASP A 164 -16.16 11.42 -1.92
CA ASP A 164 -17.08 11.30 -3.06
C ASP A 164 -16.61 12.15 -4.27
N MET A 165 -15.71 13.10 -4.01
CA MET A 165 -15.11 13.93 -5.05
C MET A 165 -13.94 13.21 -5.75
N PRO A 166 -13.62 13.60 -7.02
CA PRO A 166 -12.42 13.10 -7.69
C PRO A 166 -11.14 13.31 -6.88
N ALA A 167 -10.19 12.38 -6.97
CA ALA A 167 -8.96 12.37 -6.17
C ALA A 167 -8.08 13.62 -6.35
N ASN A 168 -8.18 14.33 -7.48
CA ASN A 168 -7.47 15.58 -7.75
C ASN A 168 -8.15 16.84 -7.18
N THR A 169 -9.29 16.70 -6.49
CA THR A 169 -9.98 17.85 -5.90
C THR A 169 -9.19 18.39 -4.71
N PRO A 170 -8.83 19.68 -4.69
CA PRO A 170 -8.11 20.27 -3.57
C PRO A 170 -8.94 20.22 -2.28
N VAL A 171 -8.34 19.73 -1.20
CA VAL A 171 -8.94 19.69 0.14
C VAL A 171 -8.17 20.62 1.07
N GLU A 172 -8.86 21.54 1.74
CA GLU A 172 -8.26 22.37 2.77
C GLU A 172 -8.08 21.58 4.07
N TYR A 173 -6.87 21.56 4.60
CA TYR A 173 -6.55 20.92 5.87
C TYR A 173 -5.56 21.76 6.67
N SER A 174 -5.56 21.61 7.98
CA SER A 174 -4.63 22.33 8.85
C SER A 174 -3.70 21.36 9.58
N ILE A 175 -2.40 21.65 9.55
CA ILE A 175 -1.43 20.96 10.40
C ILE A 175 -1.54 21.59 11.78
N LYS A 176 -2.13 20.87 12.74
CA LYS A 176 -2.11 21.31 14.15
C LYS A 176 -0.67 21.21 14.64
N ARG A 177 -0.08 22.36 14.94
CA ARG A 177 1.23 22.48 15.59
C ARG A 177 1.11 22.22 17.07
#